data_711f007644406fb81906005e783acfa5
#
_entry.id   711f007644406fb81906005e783acfa5
#
_cell.length_a   1.000
_cell.length_b   1.000
_cell.length_c   1.000
_cell.angle_alpha   90.00
_cell.angle_beta   90.00
_cell.angle_gamma   90.00
#
_symmetry.space_group_name_H-M   'P 1'
#
loop_
_entity.id
_entity.type
_entity.pdbx_description
1 polymer ?
#
loop_
_entity_poly.entity_id
_entity_poly.type
_entity_poly.pdbx_seq_one_letter_code
_entity_poly.pdbx_strand_id
1 'polypeptide(L)'
;MAKRILVPVDGSEQASEALSYALAEFPGAEIGVINVIDPIDVGYTSTVGMPGYSEEWYEESKENAETLFEEAQEMADEYGVTLSTKTDVGQPAQTIVEYAEEFDQIVMGSHGRSGVSRILLGSVAETVVRRSPVPVTVVR
;
A
#
# COMPACT_ATOMS: atom_id res chain seq x y z
N MET A 1 22.57 -10.69 -2.76
CA MET A 1 21.46 -10.03 -3.45
C MET A 1 20.63 -9.24 -2.48
N ALA A 2 20.18 -8.08 -2.90
CA ALA A 2 19.37 -7.23 -2.05
C ALA A 2 18.01 -7.86 -1.79
N LYS A 3 17.54 -7.72 -0.56
CA LYS A 3 16.18 -8.14 -0.23
C LYS A 3 15.19 -7.18 -0.91
N ARG A 4 14.09 -7.71 -1.37
CA ARG A 4 13.05 -6.91 -2.02
C ARG A 4 11.83 -6.85 -1.10
N ILE A 5 11.45 -5.64 -0.74
CA ILE A 5 10.38 -5.42 0.24
C ILE A 5 9.23 -4.64 -0.39
N LEU A 6 8.01 -5.13 -0.21
CA LEU A 6 6.81 -4.48 -0.70
C LEU A 6 6.13 -3.75 0.45
N VAL A 7 5.82 -2.46 0.24
CA VAL A 7 5.16 -1.63 1.24
C VAL A 7 3.90 -1.02 0.64
N PRO A 8 2.72 -1.49 1.03
CA PRO A 8 1.48 -0.86 0.58
C PRO A 8 1.31 0.52 1.22
N VAL A 9 0.89 1.49 0.43
CA VAL A 9 0.64 2.84 0.92
C VAL A 9 -0.77 3.28 0.50
N ASP A 10 -1.48 3.91 1.42
CA ASP A 10 -2.86 4.35 1.18
C ASP A 10 -3.12 5.74 1.73
N GLY A 11 -2.07 6.45 2.11
CA GLY A 11 -2.20 7.78 2.69
C GLY A 11 -2.43 7.78 4.19
N SER A 12 -2.50 6.60 4.80
CA SER A 12 -2.67 6.53 6.25
C SER A 12 -1.34 6.77 6.97
N GLU A 13 -1.45 7.18 8.22
CA GLU A 13 -0.28 7.36 9.06
C GLU A 13 0.44 6.03 9.29
N GLN A 14 -0.33 4.96 9.44
CA GLN A 14 0.24 3.63 9.64
C GLN A 14 1.06 3.17 8.45
N ALA A 15 0.61 3.50 7.24
CA ALA A 15 1.39 3.15 6.04
C ALA A 15 2.70 3.92 6.01
N SER A 16 2.68 5.18 6.42
CA SER A 16 3.91 5.98 6.49
C SER A 16 4.86 5.41 7.53
N GLU A 17 4.35 4.98 8.67
CA GLU A 17 5.17 4.37 9.70
C GLU A 17 5.77 3.04 9.21
N ALA A 18 5.00 2.28 8.43
CA ALA A 18 5.50 1.03 7.87
C ALA A 18 6.65 1.30 6.90
N LEU A 19 6.51 2.31 6.05
CA LEU A 19 7.57 2.66 5.12
C LEU A 19 8.82 3.13 5.87
N SER A 20 8.64 3.97 6.89
CA SER A 20 9.75 4.43 7.70
C SER A 20 10.48 3.26 8.35
N TYR A 21 9.72 2.31 8.87
CA TYR A 21 10.30 1.11 9.47
C TYR A 21 11.13 0.32 8.45
N ALA A 22 10.56 0.11 7.27
CA ALA A 22 11.26 -0.65 6.23
C ALA A 22 12.57 0.04 5.83
N LEU A 23 12.52 1.35 5.67
CA LEU A 23 13.72 2.12 5.30
C LEU A 23 14.79 2.05 6.36
N ALA A 24 14.41 2.11 7.63
CA ALA A 24 15.38 2.12 8.73
C ALA A 24 15.93 0.73 9.04
N GLU A 25 15.07 -0.28 8.98
CA GLU A 25 15.44 -1.62 9.43
C GLU A 25 16.08 -2.50 8.36
N PHE A 26 15.90 -2.16 7.10
CA PHE A 26 16.43 -2.98 6.00
C PHE A 26 17.31 -2.14 5.09
N PRO A 27 18.44 -1.65 5.60
CA PRO A 27 19.35 -0.88 4.76
C PRO A 27 19.85 -1.71 3.58
N GLY A 28 19.88 -1.12 2.41
CA GLY A 28 20.31 -1.82 1.21
C GLY A 28 19.22 -2.60 0.51
N ALA A 29 18.02 -2.68 1.08
CA ALA A 29 16.93 -3.40 0.44
C ALA A 29 16.36 -2.59 -0.73
N GLU A 30 15.79 -3.30 -1.70
CA GLU A 30 15.02 -2.67 -2.75
C GLU A 30 13.59 -2.58 -2.25
N ILE A 31 13.05 -1.38 -2.22
CA ILE A 31 11.70 -1.17 -1.69
C ILE A 31 10.75 -0.73 -2.79
N GLY A 32 9.65 -1.48 -2.92
CA GLY A 32 8.59 -1.13 -3.83
C GLY A 32 7.36 -0.70 -3.02
N VAL A 33 6.73 0.38 -3.45
CA VAL A 33 5.49 0.82 -2.82
C VAL A 33 4.36 0.60 -3.80
N ILE A 34 3.21 0.16 -3.27
CA ILE A 34 2.05 -0.09 -4.09
C ILE A 34 0.85 0.65 -3.50
N ASN A 35 0.09 1.30 -4.38
CA ASN A 35 -1.18 1.89 -4.02
C ASN A 35 -2.27 1.19 -4.83
N VAL A 36 -3.19 0.55 -4.14
CA VAL A 36 -4.30 -0.15 -4.79
C VAL A 36 -5.54 0.72 -4.71
N ILE A 37 -6.07 1.04 -5.87
CA ILE A 37 -7.27 1.87 -5.98
C ILE A 37 -8.48 0.95 -5.95
N ASP A 38 -9.30 1.06 -4.90
CA ASP A 38 -10.48 0.23 -4.75
C ASP A 38 -11.71 1.00 -5.21
N PRO A 39 -12.38 0.57 -6.27
CA PRO A 39 -13.56 1.28 -6.77
C PRO A 39 -14.69 1.38 -5.75
N ILE A 40 -14.78 0.41 -4.86
CA ILE A 40 -15.84 0.39 -3.86
C ILE A 40 -15.57 1.43 -2.78
N ASP A 41 -14.30 1.63 -2.45
CA ASP A 41 -13.91 2.50 -1.34
C ASP A 41 -14.10 3.98 -1.63
N VAL A 42 -14.26 4.35 -2.90
CA VAL A 42 -14.37 5.77 -3.27
C VAL A 42 -15.79 6.30 -3.17
N GLY A 43 -16.74 5.46 -2.85
CA GLY A 43 -18.10 5.91 -2.61
C GLY A 43 -18.89 6.29 -3.85
N TYR A 44 -18.44 5.94 -5.01
CA TYR A 44 -19.17 6.24 -6.24
C TYR A 44 -20.52 5.54 -6.30
N THR A 45 -20.73 4.62 -5.40
CA THR A 45 -21.95 3.83 -5.36
C THR A 45 -23.21 4.67 -5.25
N SER A 46 -23.06 5.89 -4.81
CA SER A 46 -24.21 6.79 -4.73
C SER A 46 -24.70 7.22 -6.10
N THR A 47 -23.92 6.99 -7.12
CA THR A 47 -24.28 7.42 -8.47
C THR A 47 -25.15 6.37 -9.12
N VAL A 48 -26.39 6.71 -9.32
CA VAL A 48 -27.36 5.80 -9.87
C VAL A 48 -27.00 5.41 -11.30
N GLY A 49 -26.96 4.10 -11.54
CA GLY A 49 -26.75 3.59 -12.86
C GLY A 49 -25.33 3.63 -13.37
N MET A 50 -24.41 4.05 -12.54
CA MET A 50 -23.00 4.07 -12.94
C MET A 50 -22.31 2.79 -12.48
N PRO A 51 -21.92 1.95 -13.39
CA PRO A 51 -21.19 0.75 -13.02
C PRO A 51 -19.73 1.08 -12.86
N GLY A 52 -19.13 0.52 -11.88
CA GLY A 52 -17.70 0.64 -11.70
C GLY A 52 -17.23 2.07 -11.57
N TYR A 53 -16.33 2.46 -12.40
CA TYR A 53 -15.68 3.75 -12.30
C TYR A 53 -15.71 4.50 -13.62
N SER A 54 -15.70 5.84 -13.50
CA SER A 54 -15.62 6.71 -14.65
C SER A 54 -14.14 6.98 -14.95
N GLU A 55 -13.90 7.51 -16.14
CA GLU A 55 -12.56 7.92 -16.51
C GLU A 55 -12.05 9.03 -15.61
N GLU A 56 -12.94 9.96 -15.24
CA GLU A 56 -12.59 11.03 -14.31
C GLU A 56 -12.13 10.49 -12.97
N TRP A 57 -12.88 9.53 -12.43
CA TRP A 57 -12.52 8.92 -11.15
C TRP A 57 -11.15 8.27 -11.23
N TYR A 58 -10.90 7.55 -12.31
CA TYR A 58 -9.63 6.86 -12.49
C TYR A 58 -8.46 7.84 -12.56
N GLU A 59 -8.61 8.90 -13.33
CA GLU A 59 -7.55 9.91 -13.44
C GLU A 59 -7.29 10.60 -12.12
N GLU A 60 -8.33 10.94 -11.38
CA GLU A 60 -8.18 11.55 -10.07
C GLU A 60 -7.47 10.61 -9.09
N SER A 61 -7.85 9.34 -9.13
CA SER A 61 -7.23 8.35 -8.25
C SER A 61 -5.75 8.16 -8.57
N LYS A 62 -5.41 8.21 -9.85
CA LYS A 62 -4.00 8.11 -10.26
C LYS A 62 -3.20 9.31 -9.79
N GLU A 63 -3.78 10.50 -9.87
CA GLU A 63 -3.12 11.70 -9.38
C GLU A 63 -2.87 11.62 -7.88
N ASN A 64 -3.84 11.11 -7.14
CA ASN A 64 -3.69 10.93 -5.71
C ASN A 64 -2.58 9.92 -5.41
N ALA A 65 -2.50 8.86 -6.19
CA ALA A 65 -1.43 7.87 -6.02
C ALA A 65 -0.06 8.50 -6.27
N GLU A 66 0.04 9.33 -7.30
CA GLU A 66 1.31 10.01 -7.58
C GLU A 66 1.74 10.89 -6.43
N THR A 67 0.79 11.59 -5.81
CA THR A 67 1.10 12.41 -4.65
C THR A 67 1.62 11.55 -3.49
N LEU A 68 0.98 10.41 -3.26
CA LEU A 68 1.43 9.49 -2.22
C LEU A 68 2.85 9.00 -2.49
N PHE A 69 3.14 8.71 -3.75
CA PHE A 69 4.47 8.22 -4.12
C PHE A 69 5.53 9.32 -3.99
N GLU A 70 5.17 10.56 -4.29
CA GLU A 70 6.10 11.67 -4.09
C GLU A 70 6.44 11.85 -2.62
N GLU A 71 5.43 11.77 -1.75
CA GLU A 71 5.65 11.86 -0.31
C GLU A 71 6.50 10.70 0.18
N ALA A 72 6.23 9.50 -0.34
CA ALA A 72 7.01 8.33 0.03
C ALA A 72 8.46 8.47 -0.42
N GLN A 73 8.68 8.98 -1.63
CA GLN A 73 10.04 9.15 -2.13
C GLN A 73 10.81 10.21 -1.35
N GLU A 74 10.14 11.26 -0.89
CA GLU A 74 10.79 12.24 -0.03
C GLU A 74 11.32 11.59 1.24
N MET A 75 10.53 10.70 1.82
CA MET A 75 10.96 9.96 2.99
C MET A 75 12.15 9.05 2.66
N ALA A 76 12.08 8.37 1.52
CA ALA A 76 13.14 7.45 1.11
C ALA A 76 14.44 8.19 0.77
N ASP A 77 14.33 9.42 0.29
CA ASP A 77 15.52 10.21 -0.04
C ASP A 77 16.42 10.40 1.16
N GLU A 78 15.85 10.49 2.35
CA GLU A 78 16.64 10.64 3.57
C GLU A 78 17.51 9.41 3.84
N TYR A 79 17.17 8.29 3.24
CA TYR A 79 17.91 7.05 3.39
C TYR A 79 18.71 6.71 2.14
N GLY A 80 18.67 7.58 1.13
CA GLY A 80 19.38 7.33 -0.13
C GLY A 80 18.76 6.21 -0.96
N VAL A 81 17.46 5.96 -0.77
CA VAL A 81 16.77 4.86 -1.45
C VAL A 81 15.85 5.38 -2.55
N THR A 82 15.89 4.75 -3.71
CA THR A 82 14.95 5.06 -4.78
C THR A 82 13.88 3.98 -4.78
N LEU A 83 12.64 4.39 -4.59
CA LEU A 83 11.52 3.48 -4.53
C LEU A 83 11.05 3.09 -5.93
N SER A 84 10.60 1.84 -6.09
CA SER A 84 9.81 1.50 -7.25
C SER A 84 8.34 1.69 -6.86
N THR A 85 7.52 2.08 -7.82
CA THR A 85 6.13 2.39 -7.52
C THR A 85 5.19 1.60 -8.42
N LYS A 86 4.03 1.27 -7.91
CA LYS A 86 3.02 0.53 -8.65
C LYS A 86 1.64 0.99 -8.24
N THR A 87 0.79 1.28 -9.23
CA THR A 87 -0.62 1.59 -9.01
C THR A 87 -1.43 0.52 -9.72
N ASP A 88 -2.44 0.02 -9.04
CA ASP A 88 -3.36 -0.94 -9.66
C ASP A 88 -4.75 -0.70 -9.13
N VAL A 89 -5.75 -1.16 -9.86
CA VAL A 89 -7.15 -1.05 -9.48
C VAL A 89 -7.64 -2.44 -9.10
N GLY A 90 -8.25 -2.56 -7.95
CA GLY A 90 -8.76 -3.85 -7.53
C GLY A 90 -9.04 -3.89 -6.04
N GLN A 91 -9.19 -5.09 -5.52
CA GLN A 91 -9.39 -5.30 -4.11
C GLN A 91 -8.01 -5.27 -3.44
N PRO A 92 -7.82 -4.39 -2.44
CA PRO A 92 -6.47 -4.16 -1.91
C PRO A 92 -5.74 -5.41 -1.43
N ALA A 93 -6.35 -6.20 -0.58
CA ALA A 93 -5.65 -7.35 -0.01
C ALA A 93 -5.24 -8.35 -1.08
N GLN A 94 -6.14 -8.65 -2.01
CA GLN A 94 -5.85 -9.61 -3.07
C GLN A 94 -4.74 -9.10 -3.98
N THR A 95 -4.78 -7.82 -4.33
CA THR A 95 -3.78 -7.23 -5.21
C THR A 95 -2.40 -7.24 -4.56
N ILE A 96 -2.34 -6.88 -3.27
CA ILE A 96 -1.08 -6.90 -2.54
C ILE A 96 -0.49 -8.30 -2.52
N VAL A 97 -1.32 -9.30 -2.23
CA VAL A 97 -0.86 -10.70 -2.18
C VAL A 97 -0.31 -11.14 -3.53
N GLU A 98 -0.96 -10.74 -4.62
CA GLU A 98 -0.49 -11.10 -5.96
C GLU A 98 0.87 -10.49 -6.26
N TYR A 99 1.08 -9.23 -5.91
CA TYR A 99 2.37 -8.59 -6.15
C TYR A 99 3.46 -9.10 -5.21
N ALA A 100 3.08 -9.63 -4.07
CA ALA A 100 4.05 -10.12 -3.10
C ALA A 100 4.93 -11.25 -3.63
N GLU A 101 4.45 -11.95 -4.66
CA GLU A 101 5.25 -13.03 -5.24
C GLU A 101 6.56 -12.53 -5.86
N GLU A 102 6.62 -11.24 -6.20
CA GLU A 102 7.82 -10.66 -6.76
C GLU A 102 8.75 -10.08 -5.69
N PHE A 103 8.38 -10.23 -4.44
CA PHE A 103 9.11 -9.65 -3.32
C PHE A 103 9.48 -10.72 -2.30
N ASP A 104 10.39 -10.37 -1.40
CA ASP A 104 10.84 -11.30 -0.36
C ASP A 104 10.06 -11.14 0.93
N GLN A 105 9.41 -9.99 1.10
CA GLN A 105 8.73 -9.67 2.34
C GLN A 105 7.79 -8.51 2.12
N ILE A 106 6.71 -8.48 2.93
CA ILE A 106 5.81 -7.32 2.97
C ILE A 106 6.01 -6.63 4.31
N VAL A 107 6.05 -5.30 4.30
CA VAL A 107 6.00 -4.49 5.52
C VAL A 107 4.80 -3.57 5.37
N MET A 108 3.86 -3.66 6.28
CA MET A 108 2.62 -2.89 6.14
C MET A 108 2.11 -2.42 7.49
N GLY A 109 1.27 -1.40 7.46
CA GLY A 109 0.63 -0.90 8.67
C GLY A 109 -0.46 -1.84 9.14
N SER A 110 -0.74 -1.82 10.43
CA SER A 110 -1.78 -2.67 11.00
C SER A 110 -3.18 -2.23 10.61
N HIS A 111 -3.36 -0.96 10.28
CA HIS A 111 -4.63 -0.39 9.88
C HIS A 111 -4.45 0.49 8.67
N GLY A 112 -5.53 0.66 7.90
CA GLY A 112 -5.53 1.60 6.79
C GLY A 112 -6.18 2.91 7.21
N ARG A 113 -6.66 3.64 6.20
CA ARG A 113 -7.26 4.97 6.40
C ARG A 113 -8.48 4.97 7.31
N SER A 114 -9.21 3.88 7.34
CA SER A 114 -10.42 3.78 8.15
C SER A 114 -10.20 2.96 9.41
N GLY A 115 -8.95 2.82 9.83
CA GLY A 115 -8.61 1.99 10.96
C GLY A 115 -9.23 2.47 12.25
N VAL A 116 -9.57 1.52 13.12
CA VAL A 116 -10.14 1.78 14.44
C VAL A 116 -9.09 1.41 15.46
N SER A 117 -8.82 2.31 16.39
CA SER A 117 -7.72 2.14 17.36
C SER A 117 -7.82 0.88 18.21
N ARG A 118 -9.02 0.33 18.38
CA ARG A 118 -9.21 -0.88 19.19
C ARG A 118 -8.94 -2.17 18.44
N ILE A 119 -8.83 -2.10 17.13
CA ILE A 119 -8.60 -3.27 16.28
C ILE A 119 -7.12 -3.47 16.14
N LEU A 120 -6.63 -4.66 16.47
CA LEU A 120 -5.20 -4.97 16.35
C LEU A 120 -4.76 -5.08 14.90
N LEU A 121 -5.63 -5.63 14.05
CA LEU A 121 -5.36 -5.72 12.62
C LEU A 121 -6.59 -5.28 11.86
N GLY A 122 -6.39 -4.41 10.87
CA GLY A 122 -7.47 -4.06 9.97
C GLY A 122 -7.74 -5.21 9.00
N SER A 123 -8.84 -5.10 8.27
CA SER A 123 -9.27 -6.17 7.37
C SER A 123 -8.24 -6.49 6.28
N VAL A 124 -7.62 -5.47 5.71
CA VAL A 124 -6.61 -5.70 4.68
C VAL A 124 -5.39 -6.39 5.25
N ALA A 125 -4.89 -5.89 6.39
CA ALA A 125 -3.71 -6.48 7.02
C ALA A 125 -3.96 -7.92 7.43
N GLU A 126 -5.14 -8.21 7.98
CA GLU A 126 -5.47 -9.57 8.37
C GLU A 126 -5.46 -10.52 7.17
N THR A 127 -6.07 -10.10 6.08
CA THR A 127 -6.13 -10.93 4.89
C THR A 127 -4.75 -11.15 4.29
N VAL A 128 -3.94 -10.09 4.25
CA VAL A 128 -2.58 -10.18 3.71
C VAL A 128 -1.74 -11.13 4.56
N VAL A 129 -1.80 -11.01 5.87
CA VAL A 129 -1.05 -11.90 6.77
C VAL A 129 -1.45 -13.34 6.54
N ARG A 130 -2.73 -13.57 6.34
CA ARG A 130 -3.27 -14.92 6.18
C ARG A 130 -2.90 -15.56 4.84
N ARG A 131 -2.80 -14.75 3.79
CA ARG A 131 -2.65 -15.28 2.43
C ARG A 131 -1.32 -15.01 1.76
N SER A 132 -0.47 -14.22 2.36
CA SER A 132 0.79 -13.85 1.71
C SER A 132 1.71 -15.06 1.48
N PRO A 133 2.33 -15.13 0.29
CA PRO A 133 3.31 -16.18 0.04
C PRO A 133 4.67 -15.87 0.66
N VAL A 134 4.83 -14.70 1.25
CA VAL A 134 6.10 -14.26 1.86
C VAL A 134 5.84 -13.75 3.26
N PRO A 135 6.88 -13.63 4.10
CA PRO A 135 6.71 -13.07 5.45
C PRO A 135 6.10 -11.68 5.42
N VAL A 136 5.32 -11.38 6.44
CA VAL A 136 4.66 -10.08 6.57
C VAL A 136 5.03 -9.49 7.93
N THR A 137 5.59 -8.29 7.91
CA THR A 137 5.82 -7.53 9.13
C THR A 137 4.73 -6.49 9.24
N VAL A 138 4.03 -6.49 10.35
CA VAL A 138 2.94 -5.54 10.59
C VAL A 138 3.44 -4.49 11.57
N VAL A 139 3.36 -3.22 11.16
CA VAL A 139 3.81 -2.09 11.97
C VAL A 139 2.59 -1.44 12.58
N ARG A 140 2.59 -1.30 13.89
CA ARG A 140 1.45 -0.75 14.63
C ARG A 140 1.61 0.73 14.87
#